data_b5ae7b70983ea80c5da1fa03487c1cd0
#
_entry.id   b5ae7b70983ea80c5da1fa03487c1cd0
#
_cell.length_a   1.000
_cell.length_b   1.000
_cell.length_c   1.000
_cell.angle_alpha   90.00
_cell.angle_beta   90.00
_cell.angle_gamma   90.00
#
_symmetry.space_group_name_H-M   'P 1'
#
loop_
_entity.id
_entity.type
_entity.pdbx_description
1 polymer ?
#
loop_
_entity_poly.entity_id
_entity_poly.type
_entity_poly.pdbx_seq_one_letter_code
_entity_poly.pdbx_strand_id
1 'polypeptide(L)'
;MGCDAVECDVHLTKDGKPVVIHDPDLNRVAGINRRIVDLDMAEVSLIRTKSGDHIPTLDEVLDSISIPVVIELKSRETASVMAELFRENPAVLDRCIVISFYHEILLRLKNSFSKLSSGALLAGFPVDPVSVARSCGSQTLSFNHEGINGDYVEKCHRENVKVSVWTPNTEQDIELCINAGVDSIASDRPDIVLRLLERK
;
A
#
# COMPACT_ATOMS: atom_id res chain seq x y z
N MET A 1 18.32 -4.89 3.36
CA MET A 1 17.58 -5.76 4.29
C MET A 1 16.98 -6.99 3.61
N GLY A 2 16.83 -7.06 2.29
CA GLY A 2 16.32 -8.24 1.58
C GLY A 2 14.79 -8.33 1.52
N CYS A 3 14.07 -7.23 1.69
CA CYS A 3 12.62 -7.18 1.45
C CYS A 3 12.33 -7.30 -0.04
N ASP A 4 11.19 -7.94 -0.36
CA ASP A 4 10.74 -8.12 -1.75
C ASP A 4 10.11 -6.85 -2.34
N ALA A 5 9.54 -5.99 -1.48
CA ALA A 5 8.92 -4.72 -1.85
C ALA A 5 9.00 -3.70 -0.70
N VAL A 6 8.76 -2.43 -1.03
CA VAL A 6 8.56 -1.33 -0.06
C VAL A 6 7.15 -0.80 -0.25
N GLU A 7 6.48 -0.48 0.85
CA GLU A 7 5.16 0.13 0.84
C GLU A 7 5.25 1.62 1.16
N CYS A 8 4.39 2.42 0.55
CA CYS A 8 4.24 3.84 0.84
C CYS A 8 2.82 4.34 0.58
N ASP A 9 2.45 5.40 1.31
CA ASP A 9 1.13 6.03 1.28
C ASP A 9 1.14 7.32 0.48
N VAL A 10 0.18 7.50 -0.43
CA VAL A 10 0.13 8.66 -1.32
C VAL A 10 -1.09 9.52 -1.04
N HIS A 11 -0.84 10.80 -0.75
CA HIS A 11 -1.80 11.89 -0.75
C HIS A 11 -1.53 12.86 -1.89
N LEU A 12 -2.54 13.65 -2.26
CA LEU A 12 -2.37 14.77 -3.20
C LEU A 12 -2.30 16.10 -2.48
N THR A 13 -1.39 16.96 -2.94
CA THR A 13 -1.40 18.38 -2.61
C THR A 13 -2.60 19.07 -3.26
N LYS A 14 -2.86 20.32 -2.88
CA LYS A 14 -3.91 21.16 -3.44
C LYS A 14 -3.80 21.33 -4.97
N ASP A 15 -2.58 21.43 -5.47
CA ASP A 15 -2.27 21.52 -6.90
C ASP A 15 -2.09 20.14 -7.58
N GLY A 16 -2.53 19.05 -6.91
CA GLY A 16 -2.61 17.70 -7.48
C GLY A 16 -1.29 16.95 -7.58
N LYS A 17 -0.24 17.35 -6.86
CA LYS A 17 1.04 16.63 -6.86
C LYS A 17 1.02 15.50 -5.85
N PRO A 18 1.45 14.27 -6.22
CA PRO A 18 1.50 13.13 -5.32
C PRO A 18 2.70 13.24 -4.36
N VAL A 19 2.43 13.22 -3.06
CA VAL A 19 3.42 13.21 -1.99
C VAL A 19 3.26 11.97 -1.12
N VAL A 20 4.38 11.49 -0.55
CA VAL A 20 4.41 10.28 0.26
C VAL A 20 4.36 10.63 1.73
N ILE A 21 3.22 10.35 2.34
CA ILE A 21 2.96 10.57 3.76
C ILE A 21 1.74 9.74 4.17
N HIS A 22 1.79 9.10 5.35
CA HIS A 22 0.69 8.27 5.84
C HIS A 22 -0.55 9.09 6.24
N ASP A 23 -0.35 10.11 7.09
CA ASP A 23 -1.46 10.89 7.64
C ASP A 23 -1.97 11.94 6.64
N PRO A 24 -3.26 12.29 6.65
CA PRO A 24 -3.80 13.34 5.79
C PRO A 24 -3.34 14.74 6.18
N ASP A 25 -2.67 14.88 7.32
CA ASP A 25 -2.16 16.13 7.88
C ASP A 25 -0.71 16.00 8.36
N LEU A 26 -0.12 17.13 8.71
CA LEU A 26 1.28 17.27 9.08
C LEU A 26 1.52 17.22 10.60
N ASN A 27 0.51 17.01 11.42
CA ASN A 27 0.62 17.15 12.87
C ASN A 27 1.60 16.14 13.48
N ARG A 28 1.46 14.86 13.13
CA ARG A 28 2.33 13.81 13.67
C ARG A 28 3.77 13.96 13.23
N VAL A 29 4.02 14.22 11.95
CA VAL A 29 5.37 14.24 11.38
C VAL A 29 6.10 15.56 11.50
N ALA A 30 5.39 16.71 11.49
CA ALA A 30 5.97 18.04 11.49
C ALA A 30 5.46 18.96 12.63
N GLY A 31 4.44 18.56 13.39
CA GLY A 31 3.82 19.41 14.43
C GLY A 31 2.99 20.57 13.87
N ILE A 32 2.59 20.50 12.61
CA ILE A 32 1.85 21.53 11.89
C ILE A 32 0.40 21.05 11.69
N ASN A 33 -0.57 21.78 12.22
CA ASN A 33 -1.99 21.47 12.08
C ASN A 33 -2.54 21.98 10.74
N ARG A 34 -2.04 21.42 9.63
CA ARG A 34 -2.53 21.69 8.26
C ARG A 34 -2.62 20.37 7.49
N ARG A 35 -3.64 20.24 6.66
CA ARG A 35 -3.82 19.07 5.80
C ARG A 35 -3.00 19.21 4.52
N ILE A 36 -2.52 18.09 3.99
CA ILE A 36 -1.77 18.04 2.72
C ILE A 36 -2.61 18.62 1.56
N VAL A 37 -3.89 18.27 1.50
CA VAL A 37 -4.81 18.72 0.44
C VAL A 37 -5.07 20.23 0.43
N ASP A 38 -4.71 20.95 1.49
CA ASP A 38 -4.86 22.41 1.61
C ASP A 38 -3.57 23.18 1.25
N LEU A 39 -2.48 22.46 0.89
CA LEU A 39 -1.15 22.99 0.60
C LEU A 39 -0.76 22.75 -0.85
N ASP A 40 -0.21 23.77 -1.53
CA ASP A 40 0.45 23.58 -2.81
C ASP A 40 1.82 22.91 -2.63
N MET A 41 2.34 22.24 -3.67
CA MET A 41 3.64 21.56 -3.59
C MET A 41 4.77 22.50 -3.18
N ALA A 42 4.72 23.76 -3.60
CA ALA A 42 5.69 24.79 -3.21
C ALA A 42 5.72 25.01 -1.68
N GLU A 43 4.55 24.96 -1.00
CA GLU A 43 4.46 25.06 0.46
C GLU A 43 4.97 23.78 1.11
N VAL A 44 4.58 22.58 0.61
CA VAL A 44 5.01 21.29 1.15
C VAL A 44 6.53 21.14 1.08
N SER A 45 7.18 21.59 0.01
CA SER A 45 8.64 21.49 -0.19
C SER A 45 9.46 22.26 0.86
N LEU A 46 8.87 23.28 1.50
CA LEU A 46 9.50 24.07 2.56
C LEU A 46 9.35 23.43 3.94
N ILE A 47 8.44 22.49 4.10
CA ILE A 47 8.16 21.83 5.39
C ILE A 47 9.25 20.81 5.68
N ARG A 48 9.66 20.78 6.97
CA ARG A 48 10.57 19.77 7.47
C ARG A 48 9.88 18.95 8.56
N THR A 49 10.10 17.65 8.52
CA THR A 49 9.64 16.74 9.58
C THR A 49 10.40 17.00 10.87
N LYS A 50 9.95 16.40 11.98
CA LYS A 50 10.64 16.48 13.28
C LYS A 50 12.07 15.91 13.23
N SER A 51 12.38 15.04 12.27
CA SER A 51 13.73 14.52 12.01
C SER A 51 14.58 15.43 11.11
N GLY A 52 14.00 16.48 10.53
CA GLY A 52 14.68 17.43 9.64
C GLY A 52 14.56 17.11 8.16
N ASP A 53 13.92 16.00 7.80
CA ASP A 53 13.74 15.56 6.42
C ASP A 53 12.61 16.34 5.73
N HIS A 54 12.62 16.40 4.40
CA HIS A 54 11.47 16.88 3.63
C HIS A 54 10.42 15.76 3.43
N ILE A 55 9.21 16.14 3.07
CA ILE A 55 8.17 15.19 2.63
C ILE A 55 8.44 14.87 1.17
N PRO A 56 8.74 13.61 0.82
CA PRO A 56 9.12 13.26 -0.55
C PRO A 56 7.91 13.26 -1.48
N THR A 57 8.14 13.57 -2.74
CA THR A 57 7.20 13.29 -3.82
C THR A 57 7.20 11.80 -4.16
N LEU A 58 6.15 11.33 -4.82
CA LEU A 58 6.11 9.95 -5.31
C LEU A 58 7.24 9.66 -6.32
N ASP A 59 7.56 10.62 -7.18
CA ASP A 59 8.65 10.49 -8.17
C ASP A 59 9.99 10.29 -7.48
N GLU A 60 10.32 11.08 -6.44
CA GLU A 60 11.56 10.92 -5.66
C GLU A 60 11.65 9.53 -5.02
N VAL A 61 10.53 8.99 -4.52
CA VAL A 61 10.48 7.63 -3.95
C VAL A 61 10.71 6.59 -5.05
N LEU A 62 10.03 6.69 -6.18
CA LEU A 62 10.16 5.76 -7.29
C LEU A 62 11.57 5.78 -7.90
N ASP A 63 12.24 6.91 -7.93
CA ASP A 63 13.61 7.04 -8.43
C ASP A 63 14.65 6.47 -7.44
N SER A 64 14.38 6.56 -6.15
CA SER A 64 15.32 6.08 -5.11
C SER A 64 15.24 4.58 -4.83
N ILE A 65 14.13 3.91 -5.18
CA ILE A 65 13.87 2.51 -4.87
C ILE A 65 13.93 1.66 -6.14
N SER A 66 14.76 0.61 -6.14
CA SER A 66 14.95 -0.30 -7.27
C SER A 66 14.09 -1.57 -7.23
N ILE A 67 13.55 -1.92 -6.05
CA ILE A 67 12.64 -3.06 -5.87
C ILE A 67 11.19 -2.65 -6.10
N PRO A 68 10.23 -3.57 -6.22
CA PRO A 68 8.81 -3.27 -6.33
C PRO A 68 8.30 -2.33 -5.24
N VAL A 69 7.38 -1.42 -5.62
CA VAL A 69 6.76 -0.47 -4.69
C VAL A 69 5.27 -0.75 -4.59
N VAL A 70 4.79 -0.96 -3.38
CA VAL A 70 3.37 -1.05 -3.05
C VAL A 70 2.89 0.36 -2.69
N ILE A 71 1.92 0.88 -3.43
CA ILE A 71 1.45 2.27 -3.30
C ILE A 71 0.02 2.26 -2.79
N GLU A 72 -0.18 2.71 -1.55
CA GLU A 72 -1.54 2.94 -1.05
C GLU A 72 -2.10 4.27 -1.53
N LEU A 73 -3.24 4.24 -2.21
CA LEU A 73 -3.96 5.44 -2.62
C LEU A 73 -4.94 5.85 -1.52
N LYS A 74 -4.64 6.95 -0.84
CA LYS A 74 -5.38 7.45 0.33
C LYS A 74 -6.64 8.24 -0.03
N SER A 75 -6.89 8.53 -1.31
CA SER A 75 -8.11 9.23 -1.77
C SER A 75 -8.55 8.76 -3.16
N ARG A 76 -9.80 9.09 -3.54
CA ARG A 76 -10.35 8.75 -4.86
C ARG A 76 -9.68 9.51 -6.00
N GLU A 77 -9.23 10.71 -5.73
CA GLU A 77 -8.60 11.63 -6.68
C GLU A 77 -7.22 11.12 -7.11
N THR A 78 -6.50 10.42 -6.23
CA THR A 78 -5.17 9.86 -6.53
C THR A 78 -5.19 8.92 -7.72
N ALA A 79 -6.30 8.22 -7.99
CA ALA A 79 -6.38 7.31 -9.13
C ALA A 79 -6.20 7.97 -10.50
N SER A 80 -6.62 9.21 -10.67
CA SER A 80 -6.41 9.95 -11.94
C SER A 80 -4.95 10.30 -12.15
N VAL A 81 -4.28 10.75 -11.09
CA VAL A 81 -2.84 11.08 -11.11
C VAL A 81 -2.00 9.83 -11.37
N MET A 82 -2.34 8.71 -10.72
CA MET A 82 -1.68 7.42 -10.98
C MET A 82 -1.88 6.96 -12.42
N ALA A 83 -3.08 7.16 -12.98
CA ALA A 83 -3.34 6.80 -14.37
C ALA A 83 -2.52 7.64 -15.37
N GLU A 84 -2.27 8.92 -15.09
CA GLU A 84 -1.37 9.75 -15.87
C GLU A 84 0.07 9.27 -15.77
N LEU A 85 0.58 9.05 -14.55
CA LEU A 85 1.91 8.52 -14.30
C LEU A 85 2.17 7.21 -15.08
N PHE A 86 1.22 6.27 -15.05
CA PHE A 86 1.36 4.99 -15.76
C PHE A 86 1.31 5.12 -17.28
N ARG A 87 0.61 6.13 -17.83
CA ARG A 87 0.63 6.41 -19.29
C ARG A 87 1.95 7.04 -19.71
N GLU A 88 2.46 7.98 -18.92
CA GLU A 88 3.71 8.67 -19.20
C GLU A 88 4.93 7.78 -19.01
N ASN A 89 4.87 6.89 -18.02
CA ASN A 89 5.95 5.97 -17.70
C ASN A 89 5.45 4.53 -17.50
N PRO A 90 5.26 3.74 -18.56
CA PRO A 90 4.83 2.35 -18.47
C PRO A 90 5.75 1.44 -17.64
N ALA A 91 7.05 1.76 -17.54
CA ALA A 91 7.98 0.98 -16.72
C ALA A 91 7.66 1.08 -15.22
N VAL A 92 7.05 2.18 -14.78
CA VAL A 92 6.57 2.32 -13.39
C VAL A 92 5.43 1.34 -13.11
N LEU A 93 4.50 1.16 -14.08
CA LEU A 93 3.41 0.21 -13.94
C LEU A 93 3.88 -1.22 -13.65
N ASP A 94 4.96 -1.66 -14.32
CA ASP A 94 5.45 -3.03 -14.22
C ASP A 94 6.07 -3.36 -12.84
N ARG A 95 6.47 -2.34 -12.08
CA ARG A 95 7.07 -2.51 -10.74
C ARG A 95 6.22 -1.97 -9.59
N CYS A 96 5.04 -1.44 -9.88
CA CYS A 96 4.12 -0.92 -8.86
C CYS A 96 2.97 -1.91 -8.59
N ILE A 97 2.60 -2.00 -7.33
CA ILE A 97 1.39 -2.66 -6.87
C ILE A 97 0.52 -1.59 -6.22
N VAL A 98 -0.70 -1.40 -6.70
CA VAL A 98 -1.59 -0.38 -6.15
C VAL A 98 -2.54 -1.00 -5.15
N ILE A 99 -2.59 -0.44 -3.94
CA ILE A 99 -3.54 -0.86 -2.90
C ILE A 99 -4.42 0.31 -2.47
N SER A 100 -5.63 0.03 -2.01
CA SER A 100 -6.53 1.06 -1.47
C SER A 100 -7.71 0.45 -0.72
N PHE A 101 -8.25 1.21 0.25
CA PHE A 101 -9.58 0.99 0.83
C PHE A 101 -10.72 1.46 -0.09
N TYR A 102 -10.45 2.29 -1.08
CA TYR A 102 -11.40 2.73 -2.09
C TYR A 102 -11.43 1.75 -3.26
N HIS A 103 -12.11 0.63 -3.12
CA HIS A 103 -12.08 -0.49 -4.07
C HIS A 103 -12.52 -0.09 -5.49
N GLU A 104 -13.43 0.88 -5.63
CA GLU A 104 -13.88 1.37 -6.94
C GLU A 104 -12.76 2.00 -7.78
N ILE A 105 -11.74 2.60 -7.12
CA ILE A 105 -10.60 3.16 -7.87
C ILE A 105 -9.66 2.07 -8.40
N LEU A 106 -9.56 0.94 -7.68
CA LEU A 106 -8.79 -0.21 -8.14
C LEU A 106 -9.41 -0.77 -9.43
N LEU A 107 -10.74 -0.96 -9.45
CA LEU A 107 -11.45 -1.41 -10.64
C LEU A 107 -11.27 -0.42 -11.81
N ARG A 108 -11.36 0.88 -11.55
CA ARG A 108 -11.16 1.93 -12.58
C ARG A 108 -9.75 1.87 -13.18
N LEU A 109 -8.73 1.74 -12.34
CA LEU A 109 -7.34 1.59 -12.79
C LEU A 109 -7.13 0.28 -13.55
N LYS A 110 -7.66 -0.84 -13.05
CA LYS A 110 -7.56 -2.15 -13.68
C LYS A 110 -8.20 -2.18 -15.08
N ASN A 111 -9.33 -1.51 -15.27
CA ASN A 111 -9.98 -1.36 -16.57
C ASN A 111 -9.13 -0.56 -17.57
N SER A 112 -8.34 0.41 -17.08
CA SER A 112 -7.42 1.21 -17.92
C SER A 112 -6.08 0.50 -18.17
N PHE A 113 -5.64 -0.33 -17.23
CA PHE A 113 -4.34 -0.99 -17.21
C PHE A 113 -4.50 -2.46 -16.85
N SER A 114 -4.78 -3.32 -17.83
CA SER A 114 -5.07 -4.75 -17.60
C SER A 114 -3.96 -5.51 -16.89
N LYS A 115 -2.70 -5.09 -17.04
CA LYS A 115 -1.52 -5.67 -16.37
C LYS A 115 -1.31 -5.18 -14.93
N LEU A 116 -2.06 -4.15 -14.47
CA LEU A 116 -1.89 -3.60 -13.13
C LEU A 116 -2.02 -4.68 -12.07
N SER A 117 -1.03 -4.78 -11.19
CA SER A 117 -1.11 -5.54 -9.94
C SER A 117 -1.83 -4.68 -8.89
N SER A 118 -2.86 -5.23 -8.25
CA SER A 118 -3.62 -4.49 -7.25
C SER A 118 -4.06 -5.35 -6.08
N GLY A 119 -4.23 -4.71 -4.91
CA GLY A 119 -4.73 -5.32 -3.70
C GLY A 119 -5.82 -4.47 -3.04
N ALA A 120 -6.94 -5.09 -2.69
CA ALA A 120 -7.99 -4.42 -1.94
C ALA A 120 -7.71 -4.48 -0.44
N LEU A 121 -7.59 -3.31 0.21
CA LEU A 121 -7.42 -3.19 1.66
C LEU A 121 -8.75 -3.40 2.38
N LEU A 122 -8.72 -4.15 3.47
CA LEU A 122 -9.88 -4.51 4.26
C LEU A 122 -9.55 -4.42 5.76
N ALA A 123 -10.32 -3.61 6.49
CA ALA A 123 -10.20 -3.51 7.96
C ALA A 123 -10.87 -4.68 8.70
N GLY A 124 -11.70 -5.46 8.02
CA GLY A 124 -12.42 -6.61 8.59
C GLY A 124 -12.46 -7.79 7.64
N PHE A 125 -13.08 -8.88 8.08
CA PHE A 125 -13.14 -10.15 7.37
C PHE A 125 -14.54 -10.36 6.77
N PRO A 126 -14.79 -10.06 5.49
CA PRO A 126 -16.07 -10.30 4.84
C PRO A 126 -16.39 -11.80 4.78
N VAL A 127 -17.67 -12.16 4.84
CA VAL A 127 -18.12 -13.56 4.72
C VAL A 127 -17.72 -14.16 3.37
N ASP A 128 -17.74 -13.35 2.32
CA ASP A 128 -17.29 -13.74 0.97
C ASP A 128 -16.16 -12.81 0.50
N PRO A 129 -14.89 -13.12 0.84
CA PRO A 129 -13.73 -12.31 0.42
C PRO A 129 -13.50 -12.38 -1.10
N VAL A 130 -13.78 -13.51 -1.71
CA VAL A 130 -13.54 -13.73 -3.15
C VAL A 130 -14.41 -12.81 -4.01
N SER A 131 -15.67 -12.62 -3.61
CA SER A 131 -16.56 -11.67 -4.27
C SER A 131 -16.02 -10.22 -4.18
N VAL A 132 -15.41 -9.84 -3.08
CA VAL A 132 -14.75 -8.52 -2.96
C VAL A 132 -13.59 -8.39 -3.95
N ALA A 133 -12.69 -9.36 -3.99
CA ALA A 133 -11.57 -9.35 -4.93
C ALA A 133 -12.03 -9.26 -6.40
N ARG A 134 -13.01 -10.07 -6.78
CA ARG A 134 -13.57 -10.08 -8.13
C ARG A 134 -14.24 -8.76 -8.50
N SER A 135 -15.02 -8.18 -7.58
CA SER A 135 -15.76 -6.93 -7.83
C SER A 135 -14.85 -5.73 -8.10
N CYS A 136 -13.66 -5.70 -7.53
CA CYS A 136 -12.69 -4.64 -7.76
C CYS A 136 -11.55 -5.02 -8.72
N GLY A 137 -11.56 -6.23 -9.27
CA GLY A 137 -10.55 -6.73 -10.21
C GLY A 137 -9.17 -6.93 -9.59
N SER A 138 -9.09 -7.06 -8.26
CA SER A 138 -7.84 -7.26 -7.54
C SER A 138 -7.47 -8.73 -7.44
N GLN A 139 -6.17 -9.03 -7.52
CA GLN A 139 -5.63 -10.37 -7.34
C GLN A 139 -5.27 -10.67 -5.89
N THR A 140 -5.20 -9.64 -5.05
CA THR A 140 -4.81 -9.73 -3.64
C THR A 140 -5.84 -9.03 -2.76
N LEU A 141 -6.13 -9.64 -1.62
CA LEU A 141 -6.82 -9.00 -0.51
C LEU A 141 -5.82 -8.74 0.61
N SER A 142 -5.82 -7.54 1.16
CA SER A 142 -4.87 -7.12 2.19
C SER A 142 -5.63 -6.76 3.48
N PHE A 143 -5.43 -7.55 4.53
CA PHE A 143 -6.18 -7.48 5.78
C PHE A 143 -5.35 -6.91 6.92
N ASN A 144 -6.00 -6.27 7.88
CA ASN A 144 -5.43 -6.17 9.21
C ASN A 144 -5.12 -7.59 9.72
N HIS A 145 -3.91 -7.81 10.25
CA HIS A 145 -3.45 -9.14 10.68
C HIS A 145 -4.27 -9.73 11.83
N GLU A 146 -4.92 -8.87 12.64
CA GLU A 146 -5.73 -9.31 13.77
C GLU A 146 -6.91 -10.18 13.32
N GLY A 147 -6.90 -11.44 13.67
CA GLY A 147 -7.96 -12.39 13.33
C GLY A 147 -7.75 -13.19 12.05
N ILE A 148 -6.66 -12.98 11.30
CA ILE A 148 -6.32 -13.86 10.18
C ILE A 148 -6.11 -15.31 10.66
N ASN A 149 -6.57 -16.28 9.88
CA ASN A 149 -6.39 -17.69 10.16
C ASN A 149 -6.28 -18.50 8.86
N GLY A 150 -5.77 -19.75 8.98
CA GLY A 150 -5.50 -20.61 7.83
C GLY A 150 -6.74 -20.98 7.02
N ASP A 151 -7.89 -21.20 7.64
CA ASP A 151 -9.12 -21.55 6.92
C ASP A 151 -9.58 -20.41 6.00
N TYR A 152 -9.40 -19.16 6.48
CA TYR A 152 -9.75 -17.97 5.71
C TYR A 152 -8.79 -17.75 4.54
N VAL A 153 -7.50 -17.96 4.76
CA VAL A 153 -6.47 -17.90 3.72
C VAL A 153 -6.72 -18.98 2.66
N GLU A 154 -6.96 -20.22 3.08
CA GLU A 154 -7.26 -21.33 2.17
C GLU A 154 -8.51 -21.07 1.33
N LYS A 155 -9.56 -20.47 1.90
CA LYS A 155 -10.76 -20.07 1.16
C LYS A 155 -10.44 -19.10 0.01
N CYS A 156 -9.51 -18.14 0.23
CA CYS A 156 -9.05 -17.23 -0.80
C CYS A 156 -8.21 -17.97 -1.86
N HIS A 157 -7.28 -18.80 -1.43
CA HIS A 157 -6.35 -19.54 -2.30
C HIS A 157 -7.07 -20.50 -3.26
N ARG A 158 -8.15 -21.18 -2.83
CA ARG A 158 -8.96 -22.07 -3.69
C ARG A 158 -9.51 -21.35 -4.93
N GLU A 159 -9.65 -20.03 -4.85
CA GLU A 159 -10.16 -19.18 -5.93
C GLU A 159 -9.07 -18.30 -6.56
N ASN A 160 -7.80 -18.65 -6.34
CA ASN A 160 -6.61 -17.94 -6.83
C ASN A 160 -6.54 -16.46 -6.38
N VAL A 161 -7.07 -16.14 -5.19
CA VAL A 161 -6.93 -14.83 -4.55
C VAL A 161 -5.84 -14.92 -3.51
N LYS A 162 -4.83 -14.06 -3.64
CA LYS A 162 -3.73 -13.94 -2.68
C LYS A 162 -4.17 -13.18 -1.43
N VAL A 163 -3.51 -13.49 -0.32
CA VAL A 163 -3.75 -12.83 0.97
C VAL A 163 -2.49 -12.14 1.45
N SER A 164 -2.58 -10.85 1.67
CA SER A 164 -1.58 -10.01 2.33
C SER A 164 -2.08 -9.58 3.71
N VAL A 165 -1.18 -9.30 4.63
CA VAL A 165 -1.53 -8.74 5.94
C VAL A 165 -0.70 -7.52 6.29
N TRP A 166 -1.28 -6.60 7.09
CA TRP A 166 -0.68 -5.40 7.65
C TRP A 166 -1.16 -5.20 9.10
N THR A 167 -0.49 -4.65 10.05
CA THR A 167 0.94 -4.45 10.16
C THR A 167 1.41 -5.22 11.38
N PRO A 168 1.68 -6.54 11.30
CA PRO A 168 2.18 -7.31 12.44
C PRO A 168 3.63 -6.90 12.71
N ASN A 169 3.91 -6.43 13.94
CA ASN A 169 5.22 -5.92 14.33
C ASN A 169 5.86 -6.72 15.48
N THR A 170 5.11 -7.63 16.09
CA THR A 170 5.64 -8.53 17.12
C THR A 170 5.99 -9.90 16.54
N GLU A 171 6.97 -10.60 17.14
CA GLU A 171 7.36 -11.94 16.70
C GLU A 171 6.17 -12.90 16.72
N GLN A 172 5.32 -12.82 17.75
CA GLN A 172 4.14 -13.66 17.89
C GLN A 172 3.12 -13.43 16.76
N ASP A 173 2.80 -12.16 16.42
CA ASP A 173 1.83 -11.85 15.37
C ASP A 173 2.36 -12.25 13.99
N ILE A 174 3.66 -12.05 13.74
CA ILE A 174 4.32 -12.45 12.50
C ILE A 174 4.27 -13.98 12.35
N GLU A 175 4.59 -14.75 13.42
CA GLU A 175 4.51 -16.21 13.40
C GLU A 175 3.08 -16.71 13.14
N LEU A 176 2.06 -16.07 13.73
CA LEU A 176 0.65 -16.38 13.45
C LEU A 176 0.31 -16.18 11.97
N CYS A 177 0.73 -15.07 11.37
CA CYS A 177 0.52 -14.79 9.95
C CYS A 177 1.23 -15.80 9.04
N ILE A 178 2.50 -16.14 9.34
CA ILE A 178 3.26 -17.14 8.59
C ILE A 178 2.58 -18.53 8.69
N ASN A 179 2.10 -18.91 9.89
CA ASN A 179 1.42 -20.19 10.10
C ASN A 179 0.03 -20.25 9.45
N ALA A 180 -0.65 -19.10 9.32
CA ALA A 180 -1.90 -19.00 8.57
C ALA A 180 -1.69 -19.17 7.05
N GLY A 181 -0.45 -19.08 6.55
CA GLY A 181 -0.11 -19.29 5.14
C GLY A 181 -0.38 -18.07 4.25
N VAL A 182 -0.28 -16.85 4.77
CA VAL A 182 -0.45 -15.63 3.97
C VAL A 182 0.65 -15.51 2.91
N ASP A 183 0.35 -14.86 1.78
CA ASP A 183 1.29 -14.69 0.66
C ASP A 183 2.30 -13.56 0.88
N SER A 184 1.92 -12.55 1.67
CA SER A 184 2.82 -11.43 2.00
C SER A 184 2.48 -10.78 3.34
N ILE A 185 3.51 -10.21 3.96
CA ILE A 185 3.43 -9.50 5.24
C ILE A 185 4.04 -8.11 5.08
N ALA A 186 3.23 -7.06 5.25
CA ALA A 186 3.70 -5.69 5.40
C ALA A 186 3.94 -5.40 6.88
N SER A 187 5.19 -5.08 7.25
CA SER A 187 5.62 -4.88 8.64
C SER A 187 6.65 -3.76 8.75
N ASP A 188 6.62 -3.00 9.85
CA ASP A 188 7.68 -2.04 10.22
C ASP A 188 8.94 -2.77 10.75
N ARG A 189 8.84 -4.10 10.95
CA ARG A 189 9.91 -4.95 11.46
C ARG A 189 10.30 -6.07 10.48
N PRO A 190 10.73 -5.69 9.26
CA PRO A 190 11.13 -6.66 8.25
C PRO A 190 12.30 -7.55 8.71
N ASP A 191 13.13 -7.06 9.62
CA ASP A 191 14.18 -7.83 10.28
C ASP A 191 13.64 -9.07 11.03
N ILE A 192 12.50 -8.94 11.70
CA ILE A 192 11.85 -10.06 12.40
C ILE A 192 11.22 -11.01 11.38
N VAL A 193 10.50 -10.48 10.38
CA VAL A 193 9.84 -11.29 9.34
C VAL A 193 10.85 -12.19 8.64
N LEU A 194 11.95 -11.62 8.13
CA LEU A 194 12.99 -12.35 7.42
C LEU A 194 13.64 -13.44 8.29
N ARG A 195 13.98 -13.10 9.53
CA ARG A 195 14.55 -14.07 10.48
C ARG A 195 13.61 -15.27 10.73
N LEU A 196 12.29 -15.04 10.80
CA LEU A 196 11.32 -16.11 11.05
C LEU A 196 11.08 -16.97 9.80
N LEU A 197 11.17 -16.38 8.61
CA LEU A 197 11.08 -17.13 7.35
C LEU A 197 12.30 -18.05 7.13
N GLU A 198 13.52 -17.62 7.54
CA GLU A 198 14.74 -18.44 7.44
C GLU A 198 14.73 -19.68 8.39
N ARG A 199 13.87 -19.69 9.42
CA ARG A 199 13.73 -20.82 10.36
C ARG A 199 12.83 -21.93 9.85
N LYS A 200 12.13 -21.73 8.75
CA LYS A 200 11.23 -22.69 8.09
C LYS A 200 11.91 -23.33 6.87
#